data_304e4b21b4ba7eab55ae668398b17403
#
_entry.id   304e4b21b4ba7eab55ae668398b17403
#
_cell.length_a   1.000
_cell.length_b   1.000
_cell.length_c   1.000
_cell.angle_alpha   90.00
_cell.angle_beta   90.00
_cell.angle_gamma   90.00
#
_symmetry.space_group_name_H-M   'P 1'
#
loop_
_entity.id
_entity.type
_entity.pdbx_description
1 polymer ?
#
loop_
_entity_poly.entity_id
_entity_poly.type
_entity_poly.pdbx_seq_one_letter_code
_entity_poly.pdbx_strand_id
1 'polypeptide(L)'
;MRLLTRCAFAAAMLFRLLVAQQPTPAHAPNEPPSNQPAPNQPAKELTEKEKEDLDAGIPIASELVRKTCSPCHKADDKQRLSRISWRRTTPEGWEQTIKRMISLNELKMEPAEAREILKYLADNLGLAPEEARPAAFEVEKQMIDYKFPDKDTESTCSKCHSMGRVISQRRTKSEWELLVAMHRGYYPLADFQAFRRQGPPQTEPGPDGHPPDNRHPMDKAIPYLAEKYPLKTPEWSEWAPNMRAPKLVGRWAFYGYQAGKGSLYGVTTIKPTDKEDEFTTETRYVRAKTGEALTRQGKAVVYTGFQWRGRSFGADDQAGMREVMFVERNQRELSGRWFTGAYEETGIEVTLRRIGNDPIVLGLDNIALETGATREVQIHGTNFPTGLSSSAVDFGPGVTVKRVVSASPDLVKVEVEVARTAGIGPRDIGVAGMYREGAAVVYDKIDAIKVRPQAGMARVGGIAFPKEYQQFEAIAYNNGADGKPDTKDDLNLGPIDVAWSIEEYTATFDDDDKQYVGTIDDHGLFTPNVDGPNPKRKNHADNYGDVWVIATCKLPDGKVLRARGHLLVTVPLYIRFDQPEVAP
;
A
#
# COMPACT_ATOMS: atom_id res chain seq x y z
N MET A 1 70.53 37.83 3.97
CA MET A 1 70.55 39.30 4.20
C MET A 1 69.25 39.87 3.62
N ARG A 2 68.47 40.45 4.48
CA ARG A 2 67.29 41.36 4.27
C ARG A 2 66.11 40.79 3.48
N LEU A 3 64.97 40.50 4.10
CA LEU A 3 63.88 41.37 4.67
C LEU A 3 63.06 42.09 3.59
N LEU A 4 61.79 41.83 3.59
CA LEU A 4 60.58 42.67 3.86
C LEU A 4 59.44 42.19 2.95
N THR A 5 58.35 41.66 3.45
CA THR A 5 57.20 42.21 4.21
C THR A 5 56.06 42.81 3.32
N ARG A 6 54.86 42.24 3.53
CA ARG A 6 53.47 42.80 3.38
C ARG A 6 52.91 42.92 1.95
N CYS A 7 51.69 42.48 1.67
CA CYS A 7 50.40 42.80 2.28
C CYS A 7 49.32 41.82 1.85
N ALA A 8 48.43 41.55 2.74
CA ALA A 8 47.20 40.82 2.58
C ALA A 8 46.17 41.59 1.78
N PHE A 9 45.38 40.89 0.93
CA PHE A 9 44.01 41.30 0.65
C PHE A 9 43.15 40.04 0.54
N ALA A 10 42.18 39.94 1.46
CA ALA A 10 41.17 38.94 1.49
C ALA A 10 40.15 39.20 0.39
N ALA A 11 39.94 38.22 -0.47
CA ALA A 11 38.74 38.13 -1.31
C ALA A 11 37.97 36.89 -0.90
N ALA A 12 36.96 37.08 -0.07
CA ALA A 12 35.99 36.09 0.27
C ALA A 12 35.11 35.80 -0.96
N MET A 13 35.40 34.74 -1.72
CA MET A 13 34.46 34.18 -2.66
C MET A 13 33.53 33.23 -1.90
N LEU A 14 32.27 33.70 -1.72
CA LEU A 14 31.15 32.83 -1.35
C LEU A 14 30.96 31.74 -2.43
N PHE A 15 31.45 30.55 -2.16
CA PHE A 15 30.96 29.38 -2.83
C PHE A 15 29.59 29.01 -2.23
N ARG A 16 28.51 29.40 -2.89
CA ARG A 16 27.21 28.80 -2.68
C ARG A 16 27.33 27.34 -3.16
N LEU A 17 27.43 26.41 -2.23
CA LEU A 17 27.12 25.01 -2.47
C LEU A 17 25.61 24.94 -2.81
N LEU A 18 25.29 24.85 -4.07
CA LEU A 18 24.04 24.26 -4.53
C LEU A 18 24.10 22.78 -4.11
N VAL A 19 23.45 22.46 -3.02
CA VAL A 19 23.07 21.07 -2.72
C VAL A 19 22.03 20.70 -3.77
N ALA A 20 22.44 20.01 -4.80
CA ALA A 20 21.53 19.33 -5.71
C ALA A 20 20.72 18.34 -4.86
N GLN A 21 19.42 18.58 -4.72
CA GLN A 21 18.48 17.59 -4.21
C GLN A 21 18.54 16.40 -5.16
N GLN A 22 19.00 15.28 -4.65
CA GLN A 22 18.95 14.02 -5.40
C GLN A 22 17.50 13.68 -5.69
N PRO A 23 17.14 13.30 -6.93
CA PRO A 23 15.80 12.86 -7.25
C PRO A 23 15.49 11.58 -6.47
N THR A 24 14.38 11.57 -5.79
CA THR A 24 13.80 10.38 -5.16
C THR A 24 13.63 9.29 -6.23
N PRO A 25 14.12 8.08 -6.04
CA PRO A 25 13.90 7.00 -6.99
C PRO A 25 12.40 6.74 -7.13
N ALA A 26 11.96 6.48 -8.37
CA ALA A 26 10.60 6.07 -8.68
C ALA A 26 10.18 4.97 -7.71
N HIS A 27 9.06 5.19 -7.00
CA HIS A 27 8.54 4.31 -5.99
C HIS A 27 8.52 2.86 -6.45
N ALA A 28 9.33 2.02 -5.80
CA ALA A 28 9.03 0.61 -5.72
C ALA A 28 7.69 0.50 -4.97
N PRO A 29 6.74 -0.32 -5.44
CA PRO A 29 5.51 -0.53 -4.70
C PRO A 29 5.85 -1.10 -3.31
N ASN A 30 5.37 -0.41 -2.26
CA ASN A 30 5.36 -0.83 -0.86
C ASN A 30 6.65 -0.73 -0.01
N GLU A 31 7.35 0.41 -0.03
CA GLU A 31 7.98 0.85 1.21
C GLU A 31 7.14 1.99 1.80
N PRO A 32 6.58 1.82 3.01
CA PRO A 32 5.97 2.94 3.70
C PRO A 32 7.05 4.01 3.96
N PRO A 33 6.72 5.32 3.86
CA PRO A 33 7.68 6.37 4.16
C PRO A 33 8.24 6.13 5.56
N SER A 34 9.57 6.12 5.67
CA SER A 34 10.26 6.03 6.96
C SER A 34 9.89 7.28 7.77
N ASN A 35 8.92 7.13 8.68
CA ASN A 35 8.69 8.10 9.73
C ASN A 35 9.88 8.08 10.70
N GLN A 36 10.97 8.75 10.35
CA GLN A 36 11.93 9.17 11.36
C GLN A 36 11.34 10.40 12.05
N PRO A 37 11.08 10.32 13.36
CA PRO A 37 10.67 11.50 14.11
C PRO A 37 11.80 12.54 14.09
N ALA A 38 11.44 13.81 13.87
CA ALA A 38 12.34 14.93 14.04
C ALA A 38 12.98 14.91 15.44
N PRO A 39 14.23 15.41 15.62
CA PRO A 39 14.93 15.34 16.89
C PRO A 39 14.12 16.00 18.01
N ASN A 40 14.01 15.29 19.13
CA ASN A 40 13.29 15.64 20.35
C ASN A 40 13.46 17.12 20.73
N GLN A 41 12.42 17.93 20.49
CA GLN A 41 12.14 19.06 21.35
C GLN A 41 11.44 18.52 22.61
N PRO A 42 11.77 18.97 23.82
CA PRO A 42 11.08 18.55 25.03
C PRO A 42 9.58 18.86 24.85
N ALA A 43 8.75 17.87 24.99
CA ALA A 43 7.30 18.01 24.88
C ALA A 43 6.85 19.09 25.88
N LYS A 44 6.22 20.14 25.36
CA LYS A 44 5.61 21.18 26.20
C LYS A 44 4.57 20.50 27.09
N GLU A 45 4.71 20.65 28.39
CA GLU A 45 3.72 20.13 29.35
C GLU A 45 2.38 20.84 29.12
N LEU A 46 1.36 20.07 28.75
CA LEU A 46 0.03 20.59 28.45
C LEU A 46 -0.65 21.05 29.75
N THR A 47 -1.33 22.17 29.71
CA THR A 47 -2.20 22.63 30.81
C THR A 47 -3.38 21.69 31.01
N GLU A 48 -3.98 21.68 32.18
CA GLU A 48 -5.16 20.83 32.47
C GLU A 48 -6.32 21.12 31.50
N LYS A 49 -6.51 22.37 31.10
CA LYS A 49 -7.51 22.75 30.11
C LYS A 49 -7.19 22.18 28.70
N GLU A 50 -5.93 22.19 28.30
CA GLU A 50 -5.50 21.58 27.02
C GLU A 50 -5.71 20.06 27.04
N LYS A 51 -5.50 19.40 28.19
CA LYS A 51 -5.78 17.97 28.39
C LYS A 51 -7.29 17.68 28.34
N GLU A 52 -8.11 18.48 29.00
CA GLU A 52 -9.57 18.37 28.93
C GLU A 52 -10.09 18.57 27.50
N ASP A 53 -9.54 19.53 26.76
CA ASP A 53 -9.92 19.79 25.37
C ASP A 53 -9.50 18.62 24.45
N LEU A 54 -8.37 17.98 24.70
CA LEU A 54 -7.93 16.79 23.94
C LEU A 54 -8.84 15.59 24.19
N ASP A 55 -9.33 15.42 25.40
CA ASP A 55 -10.25 14.33 25.78
C ASP A 55 -11.73 14.64 25.50
N ALA A 56 -12.03 15.87 25.10
CA ALA A 56 -13.41 16.23 24.78
C ALA A 56 -13.89 15.51 23.51
N GLY A 57 -14.99 14.77 23.62
CA GLY A 57 -15.61 14.06 22.50
C GLY A 57 -16.15 15.01 21.42
N ILE A 58 -16.31 14.50 20.21
CA ILE A 58 -16.78 15.22 19.02
C ILE A 58 -18.31 15.19 18.97
N PRO A 59 -19.00 16.35 18.91
CA PRO A 59 -20.47 16.40 18.82
C PRO A 59 -21.01 15.75 17.54
N ILE A 60 -22.20 15.17 17.61
CA ILE A 60 -22.91 14.55 16.50
C ILE A 60 -24.02 15.49 16.01
N ALA A 61 -23.80 16.16 14.88
CA ALA A 61 -24.78 17.08 14.30
C ALA A 61 -25.93 16.37 13.57
N SER A 62 -25.69 15.17 13.00
CA SER A 62 -26.71 14.42 12.25
C SER A 62 -27.86 13.98 13.16
N GLU A 63 -29.08 14.39 12.80
CA GLU A 63 -30.29 13.96 13.49
C GLU A 63 -30.53 12.46 13.30
N LEU A 64 -30.29 11.93 12.09
CA LEU A 64 -30.43 10.51 11.79
C LEU A 64 -29.53 9.68 12.71
N VAL A 65 -28.24 10.05 12.84
CA VAL A 65 -27.29 9.34 13.71
C VAL A 65 -27.73 9.42 15.16
N ARG A 66 -28.12 10.60 15.65
CA ARG A 66 -28.61 10.73 17.03
C ARG A 66 -29.84 9.88 17.26
N LYS A 67 -30.88 9.98 16.42
CA LYS A 67 -32.12 9.20 16.54
C LYS A 67 -31.83 7.69 16.55
N THR A 68 -30.98 7.22 15.67
CA THR A 68 -30.70 5.78 15.52
C THR A 68 -29.82 5.23 16.63
N CYS A 69 -28.84 6.01 17.11
CA CYS A 69 -27.83 5.49 18.04
C CYS A 69 -28.12 5.81 19.52
N SER A 70 -28.86 6.91 19.83
CA SER A 70 -29.10 7.34 21.23
C SER A 70 -29.91 6.39 22.12
N PRO A 71 -30.73 5.47 21.61
CA PRO A 71 -31.37 4.48 22.45
C PRO A 71 -30.39 3.63 23.27
N CYS A 72 -29.20 3.35 22.71
CA CYS A 72 -28.13 2.59 23.37
C CYS A 72 -26.93 3.45 23.79
N HIS A 73 -26.62 4.51 23.05
CA HIS A 73 -25.49 5.41 23.25
C HIS A 73 -25.97 6.74 23.82
N LYS A 74 -25.91 6.88 25.14
CA LYS A 74 -26.42 8.08 25.83
C LYS A 74 -25.84 9.37 25.27
N ALA A 75 -26.71 10.30 24.91
CA ALA A 75 -26.34 11.66 24.53
C ALA A 75 -26.14 12.54 25.78
N ASP A 76 -25.15 13.44 25.69
CA ASP A 76 -24.98 14.51 26.67
C ASP A 76 -25.56 15.85 26.17
N ASP A 77 -25.43 16.89 26.98
CA ASP A 77 -25.91 18.25 26.71
C ASP A 77 -25.21 18.90 25.50
N LYS A 78 -24.03 18.41 25.11
CA LYS A 78 -23.27 18.84 23.93
C LYS A 78 -23.50 17.95 22.70
N GLN A 79 -24.55 17.14 22.69
CA GLN A 79 -24.91 16.21 21.61
C GLN A 79 -23.80 15.18 21.29
N ARG A 80 -22.99 14.80 22.29
CA ARG A 80 -22.00 13.75 22.16
C ARG A 80 -22.60 12.43 22.58
N LEU A 81 -22.41 11.39 21.76
CA LEU A 81 -22.92 10.04 22.02
C LEU A 81 -21.83 9.17 22.64
N SER A 82 -22.13 8.54 23.78
CA SER A 82 -21.20 7.63 24.44
C SER A 82 -20.64 6.57 23.49
N ARG A 83 -19.35 6.27 23.58
CA ARG A 83 -18.61 5.32 22.75
C ARG A 83 -18.41 5.78 21.28
N ILE A 84 -19.25 6.64 20.72
CA ILE A 84 -19.18 7.11 19.34
C ILE A 84 -18.32 8.38 19.26
N SER A 85 -18.65 9.39 20.05
CA SER A 85 -18.03 10.72 20.02
C SER A 85 -16.57 10.76 20.46
N TRP A 86 -16.06 9.71 21.07
CA TRP A 86 -14.68 9.58 21.55
C TRP A 86 -13.83 8.63 20.71
N ARG A 87 -14.25 8.41 19.46
CA ARG A 87 -13.55 7.58 18.49
C ARG A 87 -13.54 8.24 17.13
N ARG A 88 -12.40 8.13 16.41
CA ARG A 88 -12.30 8.36 14.97
C ARG A 88 -11.70 7.12 14.31
N THR A 89 -12.11 6.80 13.08
CA THR A 89 -11.58 5.66 12.34
C THR A 89 -11.90 5.77 10.84
N THR A 90 -11.35 4.85 10.04
CA THR A 90 -11.62 4.72 8.61
C THR A 90 -13.08 4.38 8.31
N PRO A 91 -13.54 4.53 7.05
CA PRO A 91 -14.86 4.06 6.63
C PRO A 91 -15.08 2.59 6.98
N GLU A 92 -14.08 1.72 6.77
CA GLU A 92 -14.12 0.30 7.12
C GLU A 92 -14.36 0.07 8.62
N GLY A 93 -13.67 0.85 9.44
CA GLY A 93 -13.83 0.77 10.90
C GLY A 93 -15.23 1.16 11.37
N TRP A 94 -15.86 2.16 10.73
CA TRP A 94 -17.23 2.55 11.00
C TRP A 94 -18.23 1.53 10.46
N GLU A 95 -18.04 1.05 9.22
CA GLU A 95 -18.90 0.02 8.64
C GLU A 95 -18.98 -1.22 9.53
N GLN A 96 -17.83 -1.73 9.98
CA GLN A 96 -17.80 -2.87 10.88
C GLN A 96 -18.45 -2.60 12.23
N THR A 97 -18.36 -1.37 12.72
CA THR A 97 -19.06 -1.00 13.95
C THR A 97 -20.55 -1.06 13.74
N ILE A 98 -21.08 -0.52 12.63
CA ILE A 98 -22.51 -0.58 12.28
C ILE A 98 -22.95 -2.04 12.11
N LYS A 99 -22.21 -2.86 11.34
CA LYS A 99 -22.49 -4.30 11.16
C LYS A 99 -22.54 -5.04 12.51
N ARG A 100 -21.64 -4.72 13.43
CA ARG A 100 -21.66 -5.31 14.77
C ARG A 100 -22.88 -4.87 15.59
N MET A 101 -23.32 -3.62 15.47
CA MET A 101 -24.56 -3.19 16.13
C MET A 101 -25.77 -3.91 15.57
N ILE A 102 -25.82 -4.17 14.26
CA ILE A 102 -26.89 -4.94 13.62
C ILE A 102 -26.85 -6.41 14.07
N SER A 103 -25.68 -7.07 13.97
CA SER A 103 -25.58 -8.53 14.14
C SER A 103 -25.56 -8.98 15.61
N LEU A 104 -24.99 -8.17 16.53
CA LEU A 104 -24.81 -8.57 17.94
C LEU A 104 -25.67 -7.76 18.91
N ASN A 105 -26.22 -6.63 18.50
CA ASN A 105 -27.02 -5.75 19.37
C ASN A 105 -28.41 -5.49 18.79
N GLU A 106 -28.85 -6.29 17.81
CA GLU A 106 -30.20 -6.30 17.23
C GLU A 106 -30.67 -4.94 16.67
N LEU A 107 -29.72 -4.06 16.29
CA LEU A 107 -30.06 -2.80 15.66
C LEU A 107 -30.74 -3.07 14.31
N LYS A 108 -31.94 -2.55 14.14
CA LYS A 108 -32.67 -2.61 12.87
C LYS A 108 -32.42 -1.33 12.09
N MET A 109 -32.03 -1.48 10.85
CA MET A 109 -31.64 -0.37 9.98
C MET A 109 -31.80 -0.77 8.51
N GLU A 110 -32.34 0.14 7.72
CA GLU A 110 -32.39 -0.04 6.27
C GLU A 110 -31.02 0.19 5.62
N PRO A 111 -30.66 -0.50 4.54
CA PRO A 111 -29.38 -0.32 3.88
C PRO A 111 -29.06 1.12 3.46
N ALA A 112 -30.09 1.90 3.08
CA ALA A 112 -29.92 3.31 2.74
C ALA A 112 -29.53 4.15 3.95
N GLU A 113 -30.17 3.93 5.11
CA GLU A 113 -29.85 4.60 6.37
C GLU A 113 -28.43 4.22 6.84
N ALA A 114 -28.05 2.94 6.70
CA ALA A 114 -26.72 2.48 7.05
C ALA A 114 -25.63 3.21 6.24
N ARG A 115 -25.84 3.39 4.93
CA ARG A 115 -24.92 4.14 4.07
C ARG A 115 -24.83 5.62 4.44
N GLU A 116 -25.95 6.27 4.74
CA GLU A 116 -25.98 7.67 5.16
C GLU A 116 -25.27 7.87 6.51
N ILE A 117 -25.53 7.00 7.48
CA ILE A 117 -24.85 7.00 8.77
C ILE A 117 -23.36 6.75 8.61
N LEU A 118 -22.96 5.76 7.78
CA LEU A 118 -21.57 5.47 7.49
C LEU A 118 -20.87 6.70 6.89
N LYS A 119 -21.49 7.33 5.89
CA LYS A 119 -20.93 8.53 5.23
C LYS A 119 -20.75 9.65 6.25
N TYR A 120 -21.74 9.94 7.06
CA TYR A 120 -21.65 10.97 8.10
C TYR A 120 -20.53 10.67 9.12
N LEU A 121 -20.48 9.45 9.66
CA LEU A 121 -19.47 9.07 10.65
C LEU A 121 -18.05 9.08 10.05
N ALA A 122 -17.90 8.57 8.83
CA ALA A 122 -16.59 8.59 8.17
C ALA A 122 -16.11 10.02 7.89
N ASP A 123 -17.00 10.93 7.50
CA ASP A 123 -16.62 12.31 7.18
C ASP A 123 -16.33 13.15 8.44
N ASN A 124 -17.12 12.98 9.49
CA ASN A 124 -17.03 13.86 10.67
C ASN A 124 -16.20 13.26 11.82
N LEU A 125 -16.06 11.94 11.86
CA LEU A 125 -15.23 11.20 12.81
C LEU A 125 -14.26 10.25 12.08
N GLY A 126 -13.75 10.71 10.96
CA GLY A 126 -12.77 10.00 10.13
C GLY A 126 -11.32 10.27 10.53
N LEU A 127 -10.43 10.01 9.60
CA LEU A 127 -8.99 10.24 9.74
C LEU A 127 -8.53 11.28 8.72
N ALA A 128 -7.49 12.05 9.06
CA ALA A 128 -6.79 12.89 8.11
C ALA A 128 -5.96 12.02 7.12
N PRO A 129 -5.54 12.56 5.96
CA PRO A 129 -4.76 11.80 4.99
C PRO A 129 -3.51 11.15 5.58
N GLU A 130 -2.76 11.86 6.40
CA GLU A 130 -1.54 11.39 7.05
C GLU A 130 -1.81 10.26 8.06
N GLU A 131 -2.99 10.29 8.70
CA GLU A 131 -3.42 9.27 9.65
C GLU A 131 -3.94 7.99 8.97
N ALA A 132 -4.56 8.12 7.79
CA ALA A 132 -5.21 7.01 7.10
C ALA A 132 -4.25 6.20 6.21
N ARG A 133 -3.28 6.86 5.55
CA ARG A 133 -2.39 6.22 4.58
C ARG A 133 -1.57 5.05 5.13
N PRO A 134 -0.96 5.12 6.35
CA PRO A 134 -0.15 4.02 6.86
C PRO A 134 -0.90 2.71 7.05
N ALA A 135 -2.23 2.78 7.21
CA ALA A 135 -3.09 1.61 7.43
C ALA A 135 -3.96 1.24 6.22
N ALA A 136 -3.72 1.85 5.06
CA ALA A 136 -4.63 1.81 3.91
C ALA A 136 -5.04 0.38 3.48
N PHE A 137 -4.10 -0.55 3.52
CA PHE A 137 -4.27 -1.93 3.04
C PHE A 137 -4.02 -2.98 4.12
N GLU A 138 -3.66 -2.56 5.34
CA GLU A 138 -3.30 -3.48 6.42
C GLU A 138 -4.49 -3.96 7.25
N VAL A 139 -5.68 -3.42 7.01
CA VAL A 139 -6.87 -3.74 7.79
C VAL A 139 -7.28 -5.19 7.61
N GLU A 140 -7.11 -5.73 6.41
CA GLU A 140 -7.49 -7.09 6.05
C GLU A 140 -6.30 -8.04 5.95
N LYS A 141 -5.12 -7.53 5.58
CA LYS A 141 -3.92 -8.34 5.36
C LYS A 141 -3.14 -8.51 6.64
N GLN A 142 -2.75 -9.73 6.95
CA GLN A 142 -1.79 -10.00 8.02
C GLN A 142 -0.38 -9.88 7.47
N MET A 143 0.37 -8.87 7.94
CA MET A 143 1.75 -8.62 7.50
C MET A 143 2.71 -9.51 8.28
N ILE A 144 3.59 -10.21 7.57
CA ILE A 144 4.63 -11.04 8.18
C ILE A 144 5.88 -10.20 8.47
N ASP A 145 6.19 -9.25 7.61
CA ASP A 145 7.38 -8.41 7.62
C ASP A 145 7.15 -7.00 8.17
N TYR A 146 5.92 -6.69 8.58
CA TYR A 146 5.56 -5.39 9.12
C TYR A 146 6.30 -5.10 10.43
N LYS A 147 6.96 -3.94 10.49
CA LYS A 147 7.71 -3.49 11.68
C LYS A 147 6.98 -2.36 12.37
N PHE A 148 6.34 -2.68 13.48
CA PHE A 148 5.72 -1.67 14.33
C PHE A 148 6.76 -1.09 15.31
N PRO A 149 6.76 0.24 15.56
CA PRO A 149 7.81 0.86 16.38
C PRO A 149 7.86 0.36 17.82
N ASP A 150 6.69 0.13 18.45
CA ASP A 150 6.60 -0.37 19.82
C ASP A 150 6.39 -1.88 19.87
N LYS A 151 7.43 -2.61 20.20
CA LYS A 151 7.42 -4.09 20.21
C LYS A 151 6.48 -4.70 21.24
N ASP A 152 6.30 -4.04 22.38
CA ASP A 152 5.39 -4.51 23.43
C ASP A 152 3.93 -4.44 22.94
N THR A 153 3.54 -3.33 22.34
CA THR A 153 2.20 -3.17 21.74
C THR A 153 2.01 -4.11 20.54
N GLU A 154 3.01 -4.22 19.66
CA GLU A 154 2.96 -5.13 18.50
C GLU A 154 2.74 -6.58 18.96
N SER A 155 3.58 -7.09 19.86
CA SER A 155 3.50 -8.47 20.36
C SER A 155 2.17 -8.79 21.04
N THR A 156 1.52 -7.77 21.58
CA THR A 156 0.22 -7.89 22.25
C THR A 156 -0.95 -7.85 21.26
N CYS A 157 -0.95 -6.91 20.31
CA CYS A 157 -2.09 -6.62 19.44
C CYS A 157 -2.09 -7.42 18.13
N SER A 158 -0.92 -7.89 17.64
CA SER A 158 -0.80 -8.58 16.35
C SER A 158 -1.09 -10.09 16.39
N LYS A 159 -1.47 -10.64 17.55
CA LYS A 159 -1.74 -12.08 17.70
C LYS A 159 -2.95 -12.58 16.89
N CYS A 160 -3.92 -11.73 16.65
CA CYS A 160 -5.18 -12.12 16.02
C CYS A 160 -5.47 -11.38 14.70
N HIS A 161 -4.89 -10.19 14.50
CA HIS A 161 -5.08 -9.37 13.31
C HIS A 161 -3.88 -8.45 13.09
N SER A 162 -3.79 -7.82 11.91
CA SER A 162 -2.71 -6.88 11.61
C SER A 162 -2.74 -5.64 12.52
N MET A 163 -1.58 -4.98 12.64
CA MET A 163 -1.48 -3.70 13.32
C MET A 163 -2.26 -2.59 12.60
N GLY A 164 -2.55 -2.74 11.31
CA GLY A 164 -3.39 -1.81 10.54
C GLY A 164 -4.73 -1.51 11.21
N ARG A 165 -5.35 -2.51 11.86
CA ARG A 165 -6.59 -2.28 12.63
C ARG A 165 -6.40 -1.41 13.86
N VAL A 166 -5.22 -1.44 14.46
CA VAL A 166 -4.91 -0.63 15.62
C VAL A 166 -4.63 0.80 15.19
N ILE A 167 -3.73 0.98 14.22
CA ILE A 167 -3.27 2.30 13.77
C ILE A 167 -4.32 3.07 12.94
N SER A 168 -5.34 2.39 12.43
CA SER A 168 -6.49 3.01 11.73
C SER A 168 -7.55 3.61 12.67
N GLN A 169 -7.23 3.77 13.95
CA GLN A 169 -8.15 4.31 14.95
C GLN A 169 -7.49 5.43 15.75
N ARG A 170 -8.33 6.36 16.23
CA ARG A 170 -7.97 7.43 17.19
C ARG A 170 -8.98 7.41 18.31
N ARG A 171 -8.49 7.43 19.56
CA ARG A 171 -9.36 7.34 20.75
C ARG A 171 -8.79 8.13 21.91
N THR A 172 -9.63 8.50 22.86
CA THR A 172 -9.16 8.89 24.20
C THR A 172 -8.59 7.67 24.94
N LYS A 173 -7.83 7.90 26.00
CA LYS A 173 -7.29 6.82 26.83
C LYS A 173 -8.41 5.92 27.37
N SER A 174 -9.47 6.51 27.91
CA SER A 174 -10.63 5.76 28.42
C SER A 174 -11.30 4.90 27.34
N GLU A 175 -11.37 5.36 26.10
CA GLU A 175 -11.92 4.57 24.99
C GLU A 175 -10.96 3.46 24.52
N TRP A 176 -9.64 3.60 24.68
CA TRP A 176 -8.71 2.48 24.50
C TRP A 176 -8.90 1.41 25.58
N GLU A 177 -9.09 1.81 26.85
CA GLU A 177 -9.39 0.90 27.97
C GLU A 177 -10.69 0.13 27.72
N LEU A 178 -11.74 0.84 27.30
CA LEU A 178 -13.04 0.22 26.96
C LEU A 178 -12.95 -0.70 25.72
N LEU A 179 -12.08 -0.41 24.77
CA LEU A 179 -11.82 -1.30 23.63
C LEU A 179 -11.19 -2.62 24.10
N VAL A 180 -10.22 -2.58 25.00
CA VAL A 180 -9.62 -3.78 25.59
C VAL A 180 -10.66 -4.58 26.39
N ALA A 181 -11.50 -3.92 27.16
CA ALA A 181 -12.62 -4.59 27.88
C ALA A 181 -13.58 -5.27 26.90
N MET A 182 -13.90 -4.61 25.78
CA MET A 182 -14.73 -5.19 24.72
C MET A 182 -14.07 -6.43 24.08
N HIS A 183 -12.76 -6.44 23.87
CA HIS A 183 -12.05 -7.63 23.38
C HIS A 183 -12.23 -8.82 24.32
N ARG A 184 -12.12 -8.60 25.63
CA ARG A 184 -12.34 -9.67 26.62
C ARG A 184 -13.77 -10.19 26.59
N GLY A 185 -14.74 -9.33 26.31
CA GLY A 185 -16.15 -9.71 26.20
C GLY A 185 -16.47 -10.53 24.95
N TYR A 186 -16.02 -10.09 23.81
CA TYR A 186 -16.31 -10.77 22.52
C TYR A 186 -15.35 -11.93 22.20
N TYR A 187 -14.12 -11.86 22.70
CA TYR A 187 -13.06 -12.83 22.44
C TYR A 187 -12.41 -13.27 23.76
N PRO A 188 -13.08 -14.15 24.56
CA PRO A 188 -12.60 -14.52 25.91
C PRO A 188 -11.17 -15.04 25.96
N LEU A 189 -10.70 -15.67 24.87
CA LEU A 189 -9.32 -16.18 24.76
C LEU A 189 -8.28 -15.09 24.55
N ALA A 190 -8.68 -13.85 24.20
CA ALA A 190 -7.74 -12.75 23.98
C ALA A 190 -6.87 -12.47 25.21
N ASP A 191 -7.40 -12.63 26.40
CA ASP A 191 -6.65 -12.46 27.65
C ASP A 191 -5.53 -13.51 27.77
N PHE A 192 -5.80 -14.76 27.41
CA PHE A 192 -4.81 -15.83 27.44
C PHE A 192 -3.78 -15.75 26.31
N GLN A 193 -4.23 -15.45 25.10
CA GLN A 193 -3.40 -15.51 23.90
C GLN A 193 -2.54 -14.27 23.70
N ALA A 194 -3.04 -13.09 24.11
CA ALA A 194 -2.43 -11.81 23.78
C ALA A 194 -2.20 -10.89 24.99
N PHE A 195 -3.18 -10.72 25.88
CA PHE A 195 -3.15 -9.67 26.89
C PHE A 195 -2.40 -10.07 28.15
N ARG A 196 -2.13 -11.35 28.40
CA ARG A 196 -1.29 -11.80 29.49
C ARG A 196 0.17 -11.79 29.09
N ARG A 197 1.02 -11.56 30.08
CA ARG A 197 2.46 -11.74 29.89
C ARG A 197 2.73 -13.22 29.55
N GLN A 198 3.55 -13.40 28.52
CA GLN A 198 4.05 -14.71 28.14
C GLN A 198 5.35 -14.99 28.91
N GLY A 199 5.34 -16.00 29.76
CA GLY A 199 6.49 -16.43 30.55
C GLY A 199 6.63 -15.73 31.92
N PRO A 200 7.66 -16.11 32.70
CA PRO A 200 7.94 -15.55 34.03
C PRO A 200 8.37 -14.08 33.93
N PRO A 201 8.31 -13.32 35.06
CA PRO A 201 8.92 -12.00 35.12
C PRO A 201 10.40 -12.05 34.75
N GLN A 202 10.85 -11.07 33.95
CA GLN A 202 12.27 -10.91 33.68
C GLN A 202 12.97 -10.39 34.93
N THR A 203 14.15 -10.91 35.21
CA THR A 203 14.97 -10.53 36.37
C THR A 203 16.23 -9.78 35.98
N GLU A 204 16.70 -9.99 34.75
CA GLU A 204 17.92 -9.36 34.24
C GLU A 204 17.61 -8.03 33.56
N PRO A 205 18.47 -7.01 33.71
CA PRO A 205 18.34 -5.76 32.95
C PRO A 205 18.37 -5.99 31.44
N GLY A 206 17.68 -5.13 30.71
CA GLY A 206 17.74 -5.13 29.25
C GLY A 206 19.14 -4.79 28.70
N PRO A 207 19.35 -4.93 27.37
CA PRO A 207 20.62 -4.58 26.73
C PRO A 207 21.04 -3.11 26.92
N ASP A 208 20.08 -2.23 27.24
CA ASP A 208 20.26 -0.82 27.57
C ASP A 208 20.58 -0.55 29.04
N GLY A 209 20.69 -1.61 29.87
CA GLY A 209 21.00 -1.53 31.31
C GLY A 209 19.83 -1.11 32.20
N HIS A 210 18.61 -0.90 31.63
CA HIS A 210 17.44 -0.57 32.42
C HIS A 210 16.83 -1.80 33.11
N PRO A 211 16.24 -1.63 34.30
CA PRO A 211 15.47 -2.70 34.95
C PRO A 211 14.37 -3.22 34.07
N PRO A 212 14.06 -4.53 34.09
CA PRO A 212 13.03 -5.10 33.24
C PRO A 212 11.63 -4.53 33.59
N ASP A 213 10.89 -4.10 32.57
CA ASP A 213 9.52 -3.65 32.73
C ASP A 213 8.56 -4.84 32.79
N ASN A 214 8.23 -5.27 33.98
CA ASN A 214 7.36 -6.39 34.27
C ASN A 214 5.85 -6.01 34.40
N ARG A 215 5.46 -4.79 34.04
CA ARG A 215 4.04 -4.40 34.01
C ARG A 215 3.23 -5.32 33.12
N HIS A 216 1.92 -5.37 33.34
CA HIS A 216 1.02 -6.10 32.45
C HIS A 216 1.09 -5.53 31.02
N PRO A 217 1.05 -6.35 29.95
CA PRO A 217 1.15 -5.86 28.57
C PRO A 217 0.18 -4.72 28.24
N MET A 218 -1.06 -4.77 28.77
CA MET A 218 -2.04 -3.69 28.55
C MET A 218 -1.70 -2.40 29.31
N ASP A 219 -0.99 -2.47 30.44
CA ASP A 219 -0.52 -1.29 31.19
C ASP A 219 0.62 -0.56 30.46
N LYS A 220 1.21 -1.21 29.46
CA LYS A 220 2.17 -0.60 28.53
C LYS A 220 1.47 -0.13 27.25
N ALA A 221 0.70 -1.00 26.60
CA ALA A 221 0.09 -0.73 25.31
C ALA A 221 -0.96 0.41 25.35
N ILE A 222 -1.80 0.47 26.38
CA ILE A 222 -2.85 1.51 26.47
C ILE A 222 -2.26 2.93 26.56
N PRO A 223 -1.30 3.23 27.46
CA PRO A 223 -0.65 4.54 27.48
C PRO A 223 0.03 4.89 26.17
N TYR A 224 0.74 3.95 25.55
CA TYR A 224 1.38 4.14 24.26
C TYR A 224 0.35 4.50 23.17
N LEU A 225 -0.74 3.73 23.06
CA LEU A 225 -1.80 4.00 22.08
C LEU A 225 -2.50 5.34 22.33
N ALA A 226 -2.75 5.68 23.59
CA ALA A 226 -3.35 6.95 23.95
C ALA A 226 -2.47 8.16 23.59
N GLU A 227 -1.14 8.01 23.71
CA GLU A 227 -0.17 9.04 23.32
C GLU A 227 -0.01 9.15 21.81
N LYS A 228 0.17 8.03 21.11
CA LYS A 228 0.50 8.02 19.67
C LYS A 228 -0.73 8.10 18.75
N TYR A 229 -1.88 7.64 19.24
CA TYR A 229 -3.13 7.61 18.49
C TYR A 229 -4.28 8.27 19.27
N PRO A 230 -4.11 9.52 19.74
CA PRO A 230 -5.13 10.24 20.52
C PRO A 230 -6.37 10.56 19.66
N LEU A 231 -7.49 10.86 20.31
CA LEU A 231 -8.71 11.25 19.61
C LEU A 231 -8.51 12.48 18.72
N LYS A 232 -7.84 13.50 19.24
CA LYS A 232 -7.54 14.75 18.53
C LYS A 232 -6.07 14.80 18.19
N THR A 233 -5.78 15.11 16.94
CA THR A 233 -4.43 15.21 16.39
C THR A 233 -4.28 16.53 15.66
N PRO A 234 -3.08 17.07 15.51
CA PRO A 234 -2.84 18.25 14.69
C PRO A 234 -3.33 18.07 13.25
N GLU A 235 -3.07 16.90 12.65
CA GLU A 235 -3.45 16.55 11.28
C GLU A 235 -4.96 16.63 11.08
N TRP A 236 -5.73 16.07 12.02
CA TRP A 236 -7.20 16.14 11.97
C TRP A 236 -7.72 17.55 12.21
N SER A 237 -7.12 18.26 13.14
CA SER A 237 -7.52 19.64 13.47
C SER A 237 -7.28 20.61 12.31
N GLU A 238 -6.28 20.33 11.47
CA GLU A 238 -6.05 21.03 10.21
C GLU A 238 -7.00 20.57 9.10
N TRP A 239 -7.17 19.25 8.96
CA TRP A 239 -7.92 18.66 7.85
C TRP A 239 -9.43 18.89 7.94
N ALA A 240 -10.06 18.59 9.08
CA ALA A 240 -11.51 18.58 9.22
C ALA A 240 -12.20 19.90 8.86
N PRO A 241 -11.75 21.09 9.34
CA PRO A 241 -12.37 22.36 8.97
C PRO A 241 -12.07 22.79 7.52
N ASN A 242 -11.03 22.23 6.90
CA ASN A 242 -10.61 22.53 5.53
C ASN A 242 -11.03 21.46 4.52
N MET A 243 -11.74 20.45 4.95
CA MET A 243 -12.24 19.39 4.08
C MET A 243 -13.13 19.98 2.97
N ARG A 244 -12.88 19.53 1.74
CA ARG A 244 -13.61 20.02 0.55
C ARG A 244 -14.16 18.84 -0.23
N ALA A 245 -15.31 19.06 -0.85
CA ALA A 245 -15.87 18.12 -1.81
C ALA A 245 -14.86 17.84 -2.95
N PRO A 246 -14.64 16.58 -3.32
CA PRO A 246 -13.65 16.21 -4.33
C PRO A 246 -14.12 16.60 -5.73
N LYS A 247 -13.33 17.39 -6.43
CA LYS A 247 -13.60 17.81 -7.82
C LYS A 247 -12.99 16.81 -8.80
N LEU A 248 -13.56 15.61 -8.89
CA LEU A 248 -12.97 14.49 -9.62
C LEU A 248 -13.52 14.27 -11.04
N VAL A 249 -14.63 14.89 -11.39
CA VAL A 249 -15.24 14.75 -12.71
C VAL A 249 -14.26 15.13 -13.82
N GLY A 250 -14.15 14.27 -14.85
CA GLY A 250 -13.27 14.49 -15.99
C GLY A 250 -12.48 13.26 -16.41
N ARG A 251 -11.46 13.47 -17.25
CA ARG A 251 -10.59 12.43 -17.77
C ARG A 251 -9.27 12.39 -17.00
N TRP A 252 -8.80 11.18 -16.76
CA TRP A 252 -7.61 10.88 -15.98
C TRP A 252 -6.72 9.89 -16.73
N ALA A 253 -5.45 10.21 -16.87
CA ALA A 253 -4.46 9.27 -17.38
C ALA A 253 -4.27 8.15 -16.34
N PHE A 254 -4.46 6.93 -16.77
CA PHE A 254 -4.39 5.72 -15.95
C PHE A 254 -3.04 5.06 -16.10
N TYR A 255 -2.34 4.90 -15.01
CA TYR A 255 -1.20 3.99 -14.86
C TYR A 255 -1.56 2.90 -13.85
N GLY A 256 -1.40 1.65 -14.25
CA GLY A 256 -1.55 0.49 -13.39
C GLY A 256 -0.32 -0.40 -13.44
N TYR A 257 -0.04 -1.09 -12.33
CA TYR A 257 0.94 -2.17 -12.30
C TYR A 257 0.33 -3.39 -11.62
N GLN A 258 0.39 -4.54 -12.29
CA GLN A 258 -0.07 -5.82 -11.77
C GLN A 258 1.10 -6.77 -11.68
N ALA A 259 1.48 -7.13 -10.45
CA ALA A 259 2.56 -8.08 -10.22
C ALA A 259 2.33 -9.40 -11.00
N GLY A 260 3.37 -9.93 -11.61
CA GLY A 260 3.32 -11.09 -12.50
C GLY A 260 2.74 -10.82 -13.90
N LYS A 261 2.05 -9.69 -14.13
CA LYS A 261 1.41 -9.35 -15.42
C LYS A 261 1.87 -8.01 -16.02
N GLY A 262 2.61 -7.20 -15.26
CA GLY A 262 3.27 -5.99 -15.73
C GLY A 262 2.41 -4.73 -15.77
N SER A 263 2.88 -3.72 -16.48
CA SER A 263 2.31 -2.38 -16.55
C SER A 263 1.04 -2.31 -17.40
N LEU A 264 0.14 -1.42 -17.00
CA LEU A 264 -1.13 -1.13 -17.63
C LEU A 264 -1.23 0.39 -17.85
N TYR A 265 -1.66 0.81 -19.04
CA TYR A 265 -1.76 2.22 -19.40
C TYR A 265 -3.10 2.53 -20.08
N GLY A 266 -3.66 3.68 -19.78
CA GLY A 266 -4.94 4.05 -20.39
C GLY A 266 -5.56 5.33 -19.85
N VAL A 267 -6.89 5.39 -19.88
CA VAL A 267 -7.67 6.55 -19.45
C VAL A 267 -8.86 6.10 -18.62
N THR A 268 -9.06 6.75 -17.49
CA THR A 268 -10.28 6.67 -16.68
C THR A 268 -11.11 7.93 -16.90
N THR A 269 -12.40 7.76 -17.18
CA THR A 269 -13.39 8.84 -17.20
C THR A 269 -14.23 8.74 -15.92
N ILE A 270 -14.26 9.81 -15.14
CA ILE A 270 -15.04 9.92 -13.90
C ILE A 270 -16.22 10.87 -14.18
N LYS A 271 -17.44 10.42 -13.86
CA LYS A 271 -18.68 11.19 -13.98
C LYS A 271 -19.39 11.27 -12.63
N PRO A 272 -20.12 12.36 -12.34
CA PRO A 272 -20.91 12.46 -11.12
C PRO A 272 -22.15 11.57 -11.20
N THR A 273 -22.71 11.24 -10.05
CA THR A 273 -24.09 10.73 -9.92
C THR A 273 -25.02 11.84 -9.44
N ASP A 274 -26.24 11.50 -9.09
CA ASP A 274 -27.22 12.39 -8.45
C ASP A 274 -26.96 12.63 -6.96
N LYS A 275 -26.00 11.87 -6.39
CA LYS A 275 -25.59 11.99 -4.99
C LYS A 275 -24.23 12.66 -4.86
N GLU A 276 -24.09 13.46 -3.80
CA GLU A 276 -22.83 14.10 -3.49
C GLU A 276 -21.74 13.08 -3.17
N ASP A 277 -20.52 13.32 -3.65
CA ASP A 277 -19.33 12.45 -3.46
C ASP A 277 -19.47 11.02 -4.05
N GLU A 278 -20.51 10.74 -4.82
CA GLU A 278 -20.66 9.49 -5.55
C GLU A 278 -20.34 9.68 -7.05
N PHE A 279 -19.62 8.71 -7.62
CA PHE A 279 -19.12 8.78 -8.98
C PHE A 279 -19.33 7.47 -9.72
N THR A 280 -19.47 7.57 -11.05
CA THR A 280 -19.32 6.43 -11.96
C THR A 280 -18.01 6.55 -12.71
N THR A 281 -17.39 5.42 -13.05
CA THR A 281 -16.12 5.35 -13.77
C THR A 281 -16.21 4.46 -14.98
N GLU A 282 -15.46 4.82 -16.02
CA GLU A 282 -15.12 3.96 -17.14
C GLU A 282 -13.61 4.05 -17.36
N THR A 283 -12.89 2.93 -17.24
CA THR A 283 -11.45 2.85 -17.48
C THR A 283 -11.20 1.98 -18.69
N ARG A 284 -10.50 2.53 -19.70
CA ARG A 284 -10.01 1.80 -20.88
C ARG A 284 -8.49 1.80 -20.82
N TYR A 285 -7.90 0.62 -20.89
CA TYR A 285 -6.45 0.47 -20.73
C TYR A 285 -5.93 -0.73 -21.52
N VAL A 286 -4.63 -0.73 -21.76
CA VAL A 286 -3.90 -1.81 -22.42
C VAL A 286 -2.86 -2.39 -21.45
N ARG A 287 -2.65 -3.70 -21.53
CA ARG A 287 -1.53 -4.39 -20.91
C ARG A 287 -0.30 -4.20 -21.79
N ALA A 288 0.71 -3.49 -21.30
CA ALA A 288 1.88 -3.11 -22.12
C ALA A 288 2.61 -4.33 -22.69
N LYS A 289 2.76 -5.41 -21.91
CA LYS A 289 3.47 -6.64 -22.30
C LYS A 289 2.81 -7.39 -23.47
N THR A 290 1.48 -7.42 -23.54
CA THR A 290 0.71 -8.23 -24.50
C THR A 290 -0.04 -7.42 -25.55
N GLY A 291 -0.24 -6.12 -25.32
CA GLY A 291 -1.13 -5.28 -26.15
C GLY A 291 -2.62 -5.55 -25.93
N GLU A 292 -3.00 -6.37 -24.95
CA GLU A 292 -4.38 -6.69 -24.61
C GLU A 292 -5.14 -5.44 -24.17
N ALA A 293 -6.25 -5.11 -24.87
CA ALA A 293 -7.11 -3.98 -24.52
C ALA A 293 -8.21 -4.43 -23.57
N LEU A 294 -8.40 -3.69 -22.50
CA LEU A 294 -9.31 -4.00 -21.41
C LEU A 294 -10.19 -2.79 -21.09
N THR A 295 -11.43 -3.04 -20.66
CA THR A 295 -12.36 -2.00 -20.21
C THR A 295 -12.99 -2.42 -18.89
N ARG A 296 -13.09 -1.47 -17.96
CA ARG A 296 -13.82 -1.65 -16.70
C ARG A 296 -14.79 -0.51 -16.47
N GLN A 297 -15.94 -0.82 -15.88
CA GLN A 297 -16.91 0.17 -15.43
C GLN A 297 -17.10 0.03 -13.93
N GLY A 298 -17.26 1.15 -13.23
CA GLY A 298 -17.35 1.14 -11.79
C GLY A 298 -18.19 2.26 -11.20
N LYS A 299 -18.38 2.14 -9.89
CA LYS A 299 -18.96 3.17 -9.01
C LYS A 299 -18.06 3.37 -7.81
N ALA A 300 -18.05 4.58 -7.29
CA ALA A 300 -17.28 4.89 -6.10
C ALA A 300 -17.91 6.01 -5.27
N VAL A 301 -17.54 6.00 -3.98
CA VAL A 301 -17.86 7.05 -3.02
C VAL A 301 -16.55 7.59 -2.45
N VAL A 302 -16.49 8.91 -2.24
CA VAL A 302 -15.37 9.54 -1.53
C VAL A 302 -15.81 9.85 -0.10
N TYR A 303 -15.05 9.31 0.86
CA TYR A 303 -15.23 9.58 2.28
C TYR A 303 -14.14 10.57 2.75
N THR A 304 -14.46 11.38 3.75
CA THR A 304 -13.52 12.31 4.39
C THR A 304 -12.84 13.27 3.39
N GLY A 305 -13.47 13.49 2.22
CA GLY A 305 -12.97 14.36 1.15
C GLY A 305 -11.79 13.81 0.35
N PHE A 306 -11.22 12.65 0.70
CA PHE A 306 -10.04 12.09 0.02
C PHE A 306 -10.00 10.57 -0.08
N GLN A 307 -10.77 9.83 0.69
CA GLN A 307 -10.75 8.36 0.69
C GLN A 307 -11.73 7.83 -0.36
N TRP A 308 -11.22 7.46 -1.53
CA TRP A 308 -11.99 6.80 -2.58
C TRP A 308 -12.20 5.34 -2.25
N ARG A 309 -13.47 4.92 -2.26
CA ARG A 309 -13.88 3.51 -2.16
C ARG A 309 -14.79 3.18 -3.30
N GLY A 310 -14.40 2.21 -4.12
CA GLY A 310 -15.13 1.86 -5.33
C GLY A 310 -15.18 0.36 -5.59
N ARG A 311 -15.96 0.03 -6.59
CA ARG A 311 -16.02 -1.29 -7.18
C ARG A 311 -16.16 -1.16 -8.70
N SER A 312 -15.34 -1.91 -9.44
CA SER A 312 -15.39 -1.92 -10.91
C SER A 312 -15.39 -3.34 -11.45
N PHE A 313 -16.01 -3.51 -12.63
CA PHE A 313 -16.22 -4.77 -13.30
C PHE A 313 -15.65 -4.71 -14.71
N GLY A 314 -14.94 -5.75 -15.13
CA GLY A 314 -14.56 -6.01 -16.51
C GLY A 314 -15.54 -6.99 -17.15
N ALA A 315 -15.39 -7.23 -18.46
CA ALA A 315 -16.28 -8.11 -19.22
C ALA A 315 -16.33 -9.55 -18.67
N ASP A 316 -15.18 -10.06 -18.22
CA ASP A 316 -15.02 -11.44 -17.76
C ASP A 316 -14.85 -11.55 -16.24
N ASP A 317 -15.15 -10.47 -15.50
CA ASP A 317 -14.89 -10.39 -14.06
C ASP A 317 -16.19 -10.17 -13.29
N GLN A 318 -16.89 -11.25 -13.02
CA GLN A 318 -18.17 -11.21 -12.28
C GLN A 318 -18.00 -10.80 -10.81
N ALA A 319 -16.86 -11.10 -10.21
CA ALA A 319 -16.58 -10.72 -8.82
C ALA A 319 -16.25 -9.23 -8.69
N GLY A 320 -15.73 -8.64 -9.74
CA GLY A 320 -15.28 -7.26 -9.76
C GLY A 320 -14.00 -7.03 -8.96
N MET A 321 -13.41 -5.85 -9.13
CA MET A 321 -12.32 -5.35 -8.29
C MET A 321 -12.84 -4.32 -7.31
N ARG A 322 -12.43 -4.42 -6.05
CA ARG A 322 -12.58 -3.37 -5.06
C ARG A 322 -11.52 -2.30 -5.29
N GLU A 323 -11.84 -1.07 -5.04
CA GLU A 323 -10.96 0.08 -5.25
C GLU A 323 -10.77 0.82 -3.93
N VAL A 324 -9.54 0.84 -3.43
CA VAL A 324 -9.11 1.62 -2.28
C VAL A 324 -8.06 2.60 -2.75
N MET A 325 -8.44 3.87 -2.85
CA MET A 325 -7.55 4.91 -3.35
C MET A 325 -7.65 6.17 -2.48
N PHE A 326 -6.67 7.06 -2.65
CA PHE A 326 -6.61 8.35 -2.00
C PHE A 326 -6.54 9.46 -3.04
N VAL A 327 -7.32 10.49 -2.84
CA VAL A 327 -7.24 11.74 -3.59
C VAL A 327 -6.15 12.59 -2.97
N GLU A 328 -5.19 13.06 -3.77
CA GLU A 328 -4.16 13.98 -3.30
C GLU A 328 -4.73 15.36 -2.96
N ARG A 329 -4.09 16.08 -2.04
CA ARG A 329 -4.55 17.42 -1.58
C ARG A 329 -4.78 18.42 -2.74
N ASN A 330 -4.02 18.33 -3.81
CA ASN A 330 -4.17 19.14 -5.01
C ASN A 330 -5.32 18.70 -5.93
N GLN A 331 -5.95 17.55 -5.66
CA GLN A 331 -7.01 16.93 -6.46
C GLN A 331 -6.62 16.70 -7.95
N ARG A 332 -5.33 16.50 -8.22
CA ARG A 332 -4.78 16.22 -9.56
C ARG A 332 -4.26 14.80 -9.72
N GLU A 333 -4.19 14.08 -8.61
CA GLU A 333 -3.77 12.68 -8.60
C GLU A 333 -4.64 11.88 -7.62
N LEU A 334 -4.96 10.63 -8.01
CA LEU A 334 -5.48 9.59 -7.13
C LEU A 334 -4.50 8.44 -7.20
N SER A 335 -4.17 7.87 -6.05
CA SER A 335 -3.30 6.70 -5.98
C SER A 335 -3.85 5.67 -5.00
N GLY A 336 -3.59 4.41 -5.26
CA GLY A 336 -4.04 3.32 -4.41
C GLY A 336 -4.04 1.99 -5.14
N ARG A 337 -4.99 1.14 -4.80
CA ARG A 337 -5.02 -0.22 -5.29
C ARG A 337 -6.42 -0.67 -5.70
N TRP A 338 -6.48 -1.43 -6.80
CA TRP A 338 -7.64 -2.21 -7.20
C TRP A 338 -7.31 -3.68 -7.00
N PHE A 339 -8.17 -4.44 -6.34
CA PHE A 339 -7.87 -5.82 -6.01
C PHE A 339 -9.09 -6.73 -5.99
N THR A 340 -8.85 -8.01 -6.19
CA THR A 340 -9.84 -9.10 -6.14
C THR A 340 -9.58 -9.98 -4.92
N GLY A 341 -10.55 -10.82 -4.61
CA GLY A 341 -10.45 -11.75 -3.50
C GLY A 341 -10.92 -11.18 -2.17
N ALA A 342 -10.80 -11.99 -1.15
CA ALA A 342 -11.28 -11.66 0.19
C ALA A 342 -10.24 -10.90 1.02
N TYR A 343 -8.95 -10.96 0.64
CA TYR A 343 -7.80 -10.55 1.44
C TYR A 343 -6.78 -9.71 0.67
N GLU A 344 -7.22 -9.04 -0.41
CA GLU A 344 -6.30 -8.19 -1.19
C GLU A 344 -5.15 -8.95 -1.89
N GLU A 345 -5.32 -10.25 -2.14
CA GLU A 345 -4.27 -11.14 -2.65
C GLU A 345 -3.75 -10.75 -4.04
N THR A 346 -4.68 -10.39 -4.93
CA THR A 346 -4.34 -10.05 -6.30
C THR A 346 -4.88 -8.68 -6.66
N GLY A 347 -4.04 -7.82 -7.22
CA GLY A 347 -4.47 -6.47 -7.49
C GLY A 347 -3.57 -5.72 -8.45
N ILE A 348 -3.99 -4.50 -8.70
CA ILE A 348 -3.34 -3.51 -9.56
C ILE A 348 -3.01 -2.31 -8.68
N GLU A 349 -1.74 -1.93 -8.58
CA GLU A 349 -1.35 -0.63 -8.06
C GLU A 349 -1.77 0.43 -9.09
N VAL A 350 -2.53 1.42 -8.68
CA VAL A 350 -3.15 2.39 -9.60
C VAL A 350 -2.77 3.81 -9.24
N THR A 351 -2.41 4.57 -10.28
CA THR A 351 -2.28 6.03 -10.22
C THR A 351 -3.09 6.64 -11.35
N LEU A 352 -3.94 7.59 -11.01
CA LEU A 352 -4.70 8.40 -11.95
C LEU A 352 -4.17 9.83 -11.89
N ARG A 353 -3.78 10.41 -13.05
CA ARG A 353 -3.37 11.81 -13.15
C ARG A 353 -4.36 12.57 -14.01
N ARG A 354 -4.82 13.73 -13.53
CA ARG A 354 -5.80 14.55 -14.27
C ARG A 354 -5.23 14.97 -15.61
N ILE A 355 -5.94 14.68 -16.69
CA ILE A 355 -5.57 15.07 -18.04
C ILE A 355 -5.91 16.56 -18.23
N GLY A 356 -4.92 17.34 -18.64
CA GLY A 356 -5.04 18.71 -19.13
C GLY A 356 -4.86 18.75 -20.64
N ASN A 357 -4.23 19.82 -21.14
CA ASN A 357 -3.92 20.00 -22.56
C ASN A 357 -2.54 19.43 -22.94
N ASP A 358 -1.62 19.37 -21.97
CA ASP A 358 -0.26 18.94 -22.21
C ASP A 358 -0.15 17.42 -22.32
N PRO A 359 0.84 16.90 -23.07
CA PRO A 359 1.18 15.48 -23.08
C PRO A 359 1.51 14.97 -21.67
N ILE A 360 1.15 13.72 -21.40
CA ILE A 360 1.56 13.02 -20.17
C ILE A 360 2.26 11.73 -20.59
N VAL A 361 3.52 11.55 -20.22
CA VAL A 361 4.25 10.29 -20.36
C VAL A 361 3.89 9.40 -19.16
N LEU A 362 3.31 8.21 -19.44
CA LEU A 362 2.91 7.26 -18.38
C LEU A 362 3.95 6.19 -18.13
N GLY A 363 4.71 5.78 -19.15
CA GLY A 363 5.79 4.81 -19.02
C GLY A 363 6.07 4.04 -20.30
N LEU A 364 6.85 2.98 -20.15
CA LEU A 364 7.31 2.12 -21.23
C LEU A 364 6.70 0.71 -21.14
N ASP A 365 6.69 0.00 -22.26
CA ASP A 365 6.41 -1.45 -22.30
C ASP A 365 7.48 -2.25 -21.55
N ASN A 366 8.75 -1.82 -21.62
CA ASN A 366 9.87 -2.37 -20.87
C ASN A 366 10.84 -1.24 -20.49
N ILE A 367 11.12 -1.14 -19.21
CA ILE A 367 11.96 -0.07 -18.66
C ILE A 367 13.46 -0.30 -18.86
N ALA A 368 13.90 -1.54 -19.09
CA ALA A 368 15.32 -1.91 -19.16
C ALA A 368 15.88 -1.77 -20.58
N LEU A 369 16.96 -0.99 -20.73
CA LEU A 369 17.63 -0.68 -21.98
C LEU A 369 19.08 -1.18 -21.92
N GLU A 370 19.37 -2.28 -22.64
CA GLU A 370 20.70 -2.91 -22.66
C GLU A 370 21.68 -2.12 -23.51
N THR A 371 22.90 -1.90 -23.00
CA THR A 371 23.97 -1.22 -23.74
C THR A 371 24.38 -2.01 -25.01
N GLY A 372 24.58 -1.28 -26.12
CA GLY A 372 24.92 -1.87 -27.42
C GLY A 372 23.73 -2.46 -28.17
N ALA A 373 22.52 -2.42 -27.62
CA ALA A 373 21.30 -2.92 -28.28
C ALA A 373 20.62 -1.84 -29.12
N THR A 374 19.98 -2.29 -30.21
CA THR A 374 18.99 -1.51 -30.97
C THR A 374 17.66 -2.23 -30.88
N ARG A 375 16.61 -1.52 -30.45
CA ARG A 375 15.27 -2.12 -30.25
C ARG A 375 14.13 -1.13 -30.46
N GLU A 376 12.93 -1.64 -30.72
CA GLU A 376 11.70 -0.87 -30.63
C GLU A 376 11.28 -0.74 -29.19
N VAL A 377 10.84 0.47 -28.79
CA VAL A 377 10.31 0.81 -27.47
C VAL A 377 8.96 1.48 -27.66
N GLN A 378 8.00 1.11 -26.84
CA GLN A 378 6.67 1.67 -26.80
C GLN A 378 6.55 2.62 -25.60
N ILE A 379 6.23 3.90 -25.88
CA ILE A 379 6.01 4.94 -24.88
C ILE A 379 4.51 5.16 -24.79
N HIS A 380 3.94 4.85 -23.65
CA HIS A 380 2.51 5.03 -23.36
C HIS A 380 2.26 6.37 -22.67
N GLY A 381 1.12 7.00 -23.00
CA GLY A 381 0.80 8.29 -22.41
C GLY A 381 -0.58 8.82 -22.81
N THR A 382 -0.72 10.14 -22.82
CA THR A 382 -1.93 10.82 -23.30
C THR A 382 -1.56 12.14 -23.97
N ASN A 383 -2.40 12.60 -24.90
CA ASN A 383 -2.25 13.86 -25.64
C ASN A 383 -0.93 13.97 -26.43
N PHE A 384 -0.33 12.87 -26.86
CA PHE A 384 0.84 12.93 -27.70
C PHE A 384 0.50 13.51 -29.07
N PRO A 385 1.35 14.40 -29.65
CA PRO A 385 1.20 14.84 -31.02
C PRO A 385 1.39 13.67 -32.02
N THR A 386 0.64 13.66 -33.10
CA THR A 386 0.70 12.58 -34.10
C THR A 386 1.86 12.73 -35.11
N GLY A 387 2.43 13.94 -35.25
CA GLY A 387 3.51 14.24 -36.20
C GLY A 387 4.88 14.41 -35.51
N LEU A 388 5.25 13.50 -34.62
CA LEU A 388 6.51 13.58 -33.86
C LEU A 388 7.73 13.26 -34.72
N SER A 389 8.75 14.13 -34.66
CA SER A 389 10.10 13.82 -35.16
C SER A 389 10.90 13.03 -34.10
N SER A 390 11.98 12.37 -34.52
CA SER A 390 12.88 11.67 -33.58
C SER A 390 13.48 12.63 -32.53
N SER A 391 13.70 13.90 -32.86
CA SER A 391 14.20 14.93 -31.94
C SER A 391 13.20 15.37 -30.88
N ALA A 392 11.92 15.03 -31.05
CA ALA A 392 10.87 15.33 -30.07
C ALA A 392 10.74 14.23 -29.00
N VAL A 393 11.51 13.15 -29.10
CA VAL A 393 11.55 12.06 -28.14
C VAL A 393 12.96 11.93 -27.59
N ASP A 394 13.11 11.93 -26.28
CA ASP A 394 14.38 11.97 -25.57
C ASP A 394 14.46 10.85 -24.52
N PHE A 395 15.59 10.14 -24.50
CA PHE A 395 15.92 9.09 -23.52
C PHE A 395 17.20 9.45 -22.72
N GLY A 396 17.66 10.69 -22.86
CA GLY A 396 18.89 11.15 -22.23
C GLY A 396 20.19 10.65 -22.88
N PRO A 397 21.33 10.97 -22.27
CA PRO A 397 22.65 10.72 -22.86
C PRO A 397 22.91 9.24 -23.11
N GLY A 398 23.47 8.93 -24.29
CA GLY A 398 23.89 7.57 -24.70
C GLY A 398 22.75 6.74 -25.28
N VAL A 399 21.54 7.26 -25.40
CA VAL A 399 20.41 6.60 -26.07
C VAL A 399 19.95 7.49 -27.22
N THR A 400 20.00 6.98 -28.44
CA THR A 400 19.66 7.72 -29.67
C THR A 400 18.35 7.20 -30.24
N VAL A 401 17.38 8.07 -30.45
CA VAL A 401 16.15 7.76 -31.18
C VAL A 401 16.45 7.79 -32.67
N LYS A 402 16.54 6.62 -33.31
CA LYS A 402 16.81 6.48 -34.74
C LYS A 402 15.67 6.97 -35.61
N ARG A 403 14.46 6.60 -35.24
CA ARG A 403 13.21 7.00 -35.92
C ARG A 403 11.99 6.82 -35.05
N VAL A 404 10.96 7.61 -35.30
CA VAL A 404 9.61 7.36 -34.84
C VAL A 404 8.93 6.38 -35.78
N VAL A 405 8.56 5.22 -35.28
CA VAL A 405 7.88 4.16 -36.05
C VAL A 405 6.41 4.50 -36.28
N SER A 406 5.76 4.93 -35.21
CA SER A 406 4.38 5.43 -35.24
C SER A 406 4.10 6.32 -34.02
N ALA A 407 3.12 7.23 -34.18
CA ALA A 407 2.65 8.08 -33.10
C ALA A 407 1.13 8.20 -33.16
N SER A 408 0.48 7.94 -32.02
CA SER A 408 -0.93 8.21 -31.74
C SER A 408 -1.05 9.05 -30.45
N PRO A 409 -2.22 9.59 -30.10
CA PRO A 409 -2.36 10.40 -28.91
C PRO A 409 -2.03 9.67 -27.58
N ASP A 410 -1.98 8.34 -27.58
CA ASP A 410 -1.80 7.48 -26.41
C ASP A 410 -0.58 6.55 -26.48
N LEU A 411 0.04 6.43 -27.66
CA LEU A 411 1.17 5.51 -27.87
C LEU A 411 2.14 6.08 -28.91
N VAL A 412 3.42 6.15 -28.54
CA VAL A 412 4.53 6.45 -29.46
C VAL A 412 5.46 5.25 -29.51
N LYS A 413 5.70 4.73 -30.72
CA LYS A 413 6.67 3.66 -30.96
C LYS A 413 7.92 4.25 -31.60
N VAL A 414 9.06 3.98 -31.01
CA VAL A 414 10.37 4.48 -31.49
C VAL A 414 11.37 3.35 -31.58
N GLU A 415 12.27 3.44 -32.57
CA GLU A 415 13.46 2.61 -32.59
C GLU A 415 14.61 3.38 -31.92
N VAL A 416 15.17 2.79 -30.86
CA VAL A 416 16.28 3.37 -30.10
C VAL A 416 17.55 2.53 -30.23
N GLU A 417 18.68 3.21 -30.28
CA GLU A 417 20.03 2.62 -30.19
C GLU A 417 20.67 3.06 -28.88
N VAL A 418 21.06 2.11 -28.06
CA VAL A 418 21.78 2.35 -26.79
C VAL A 418 23.28 2.18 -27.07
N ALA A 419 24.05 3.24 -26.92
CA ALA A 419 25.50 3.17 -27.16
C ALA A 419 26.16 2.17 -26.19
N ARG A 420 27.18 1.44 -26.63
CA ARG A 420 27.97 0.53 -25.77
C ARG A 420 28.63 1.26 -24.59
N THR A 421 28.91 2.55 -24.78
CA THR A 421 29.50 3.44 -23.78
C THR A 421 28.47 4.27 -23.02
N ALA A 422 27.17 4.00 -23.19
CA ALA A 422 26.12 4.68 -22.44
C ALA A 422 26.31 4.47 -20.93
N GLY A 423 26.23 5.54 -20.16
CA GLY A 423 26.32 5.43 -18.71
C GLY A 423 25.20 4.54 -18.17
N ILE A 424 25.53 3.62 -17.27
CA ILE A 424 24.55 2.76 -16.58
C ILE A 424 23.76 3.60 -15.59
N GLY A 425 22.45 3.34 -15.44
CA GLY A 425 21.60 4.01 -14.48
C GLY A 425 20.25 4.47 -15.02
N PRO A 426 19.43 5.13 -14.18
CA PRO A 426 18.09 5.59 -14.55
C PRO A 426 18.13 6.64 -15.66
N ARG A 427 17.03 6.72 -16.42
CA ARG A 427 16.82 7.69 -17.51
C ARG A 427 15.43 8.26 -17.42
N ASP A 428 15.34 9.57 -17.63
CA ASP A 428 14.09 10.27 -17.86
C ASP A 428 13.67 10.10 -19.32
N ILE A 429 12.39 9.97 -19.54
CA ILE A 429 11.83 9.85 -20.89
C ILE A 429 11.01 11.07 -21.22
N GLY A 430 11.41 11.77 -22.28
CA GLY A 430 10.74 12.96 -22.80
C GLY A 430 9.97 12.69 -24.09
N VAL A 431 8.76 13.25 -24.19
CA VAL A 431 7.97 13.31 -25.42
C VAL A 431 7.39 14.71 -25.56
N ALA A 432 7.70 15.38 -26.65
CA ALA A 432 7.25 16.75 -26.95
C ALA A 432 7.49 17.75 -25.79
N GLY A 433 8.65 17.63 -25.14
CA GLY A 433 9.07 18.50 -24.05
C GLY A 433 8.50 18.16 -22.67
N MET A 434 7.67 17.15 -22.56
CA MET A 434 7.14 16.65 -21.27
C MET A 434 7.90 15.39 -20.87
N TYR A 435 8.35 15.33 -19.62
CA TYR A 435 9.22 14.28 -19.09
C TYR A 435 8.56 13.45 -18.01
N ARG A 436 8.91 12.16 -17.97
CA ARG A 436 8.72 11.27 -16.84
C ARG A 436 10.09 10.86 -16.29
N GLU A 437 10.34 11.25 -15.05
CA GLU A 437 11.59 10.93 -14.35
C GLU A 437 11.72 9.43 -14.09
N GLY A 438 12.93 8.89 -14.26
CA GLY A 438 13.27 7.50 -13.94
C GLY A 438 12.44 6.45 -14.69
N ALA A 439 11.87 6.78 -15.85
CA ALA A 439 10.97 5.89 -16.59
C ALA A 439 11.67 4.74 -17.30
N ALA A 440 12.99 4.79 -17.46
CA ALA A 440 13.82 3.72 -17.99
C ALA A 440 15.12 3.56 -17.20
N VAL A 441 15.82 2.45 -17.43
CA VAL A 441 17.13 2.18 -16.84
C VAL A 441 18.06 1.60 -17.91
N VAL A 442 19.24 2.19 -18.07
CA VAL A 442 20.31 1.64 -18.92
C VAL A 442 21.15 0.69 -18.08
N TYR A 443 21.43 -0.50 -18.62
CA TYR A 443 22.22 -1.54 -17.95
C TYR A 443 23.12 -2.27 -18.95
N ASP A 444 24.15 -2.97 -18.47
CA ASP A 444 25.09 -3.77 -19.29
C ASP A 444 24.91 -5.29 -19.12
N LYS A 445 24.42 -5.73 -17.95
CA LYS A 445 24.23 -7.15 -17.60
C LYS A 445 23.17 -7.33 -16.51
N ILE A 446 22.66 -8.55 -16.40
CA ILE A 446 21.83 -8.96 -15.26
C ILE A 446 22.72 -9.72 -14.28
N ASP A 447 22.92 -9.15 -13.09
CA ASP A 447 23.76 -9.75 -12.05
C ASP A 447 22.98 -10.72 -11.16
N ALA A 448 21.76 -10.35 -10.79
CA ALA A 448 20.91 -11.09 -9.86
C ALA A 448 19.42 -11.00 -10.21
N ILE A 449 18.64 -11.91 -9.65
CA ILE A 449 17.18 -11.79 -9.55
C ILE A 449 16.79 -11.85 -8.08
N LYS A 450 15.69 -11.19 -7.71
CA LYS A 450 15.13 -11.23 -6.36
C LYS A 450 13.65 -11.56 -6.44
N VAL A 451 13.15 -12.42 -5.55
CA VAL A 451 11.71 -12.70 -5.42
C VAL A 451 11.07 -11.65 -4.51
N ARG A 452 9.94 -11.11 -4.92
CA ARG A 452 9.11 -10.18 -4.13
C ARG A 452 7.68 -10.72 -3.98
N PRO A 453 7.09 -10.63 -2.78
CA PRO A 453 7.75 -10.33 -1.51
C PRO A 453 8.78 -11.41 -1.12
N GLN A 454 9.74 -11.08 -0.25
CA GLN A 454 10.70 -12.06 0.29
C GLN A 454 10.04 -13.03 1.27
N ALA A 455 8.97 -12.60 1.93
CA ALA A 455 8.11 -13.41 2.77
C ALA A 455 6.66 -13.15 2.39
N GLY A 456 5.89 -14.19 2.22
CA GLY A 456 4.47 -14.16 1.87
C GLY A 456 3.63 -15.04 2.79
N MET A 457 2.32 -14.83 2.76
CA MET A 457 1.35 -15.65 3.45
C MET A 457 0.20 -16.00 2.52
N ALA A 458 -0.20 -17.28 2.55
CA ALA A 458 -1.43 -17.73 1.95
C ALA A 458 -2.27 -18.50 2.99
N ARG A 459 -3.57 -18.64 2.75
CA ARG A 459 -4.45 -19.41 3.64
C ARG A 459 -5.23 -20.44 2.85
N VAL A 460 -5.23 -21.66 3.35
CA VAL A 460 -6.14 -22.69 2.83
C VAL A 460 -7.59 -22.23 3.01
N GLY A 461 -8.49 -22.76 2.19
CA GLY A 461 -9.90 -22.37 2.22
C GLY A 461 -10.68 -23.08 1.14
N GLY A 462 -11.89 -22.57 0.83
CA GLY A 462 -12.75 -23.09 -0.23
C GLY A 462 -13.84 -24.04 0.24
N ILE A 463 -13.90 -24.43 1.52
CA ILE A 463 -15.03 -25.14 2.13
C ILE A 463 -15.97 -24.14 2.82
N ALA A 464 -15.56 -23.58 3.96
CA ALA A 464 -16.37 -22.63 4.73
C ALA A 464 -15.84 -21.20 4.64
N PHE A 465 -14.56 -21.03 4.38
CA PHE A 465 -13.88 -19.76 4.32
C PHE A 465 -13.19 -19.58 2.96
N PRO A 466 -13.05 -18.33 2.46
CA PRO A 466 -12.34 -18.08 1.22
C PRO A 466 -10.84 -18.38 1.37
N LYS A 467 -10.21 -18.70 0.25
CA LYS A 467 -8.74 -18.80 0.15
C LYS A 467 -8.12 -17.42 0.21
N GLU A 468 -6.90 -17.34 0.75
CA GLU A 468 -6.00 -16.19 0.57
C GLU A 468 -4.83 -16.63 -0.31
N TYR A 469 -4.70 -15.99 -1.47
CA TYR A 469 -3.65 -16.28 -2.46
C TYR A 469 -2.41 -15.47 -2.11
N GLN A 470 -1.28 -15.78 -2.71
CA GLN A 470 -0.08 -14.95 -2.62
C GLN A 470 0.52 -14.75 -4.01
N GLN A 471 0.65 -13.49 -4.44
CA GLN A 471 1.36 -13.16 -5.66
C GLN A 471 2.85 -12.98 -5.37
N PHE A 472 3.70 -13.67 -6.14
CA PHE A 472 5.14 -13.45 -6.20
C PHE A 472 5.53 -12.87 -7.56
N GLU A 473 6.68 -12.18 -7.59
CA GLU A 473 7.27 -11.63 -8.79
C GLU A 473 8.78 -11.73 -8.72
N ALA A 474 9.44 -12.02 -9.84
CA ALA A 474 10.89 -12.02 -9.95
C ALA A 474 11.35 -10.71 -10.60
N ILE A 475 12.24 -10.00 -9.93
CA ILE A 475 12.81 -8.72 -10.40
C ILE A 475 14.27 -8.92 -10.70
N ALA A 476 14.69 -8.47 -11.90
CA ALA A 476 16.09 -8.46 -12.31
C ALA A 476 16.84 -7.26 -11.75
N TYR A 477 18.11 -7.44 -11.41
CA TYR A 477 18.99 -6.41 -10.88
C TYR A 477 20.35 -6.39 -11.57
N ASN A 478 20.87 -5.17 -11.72
CA ASN A 478 22.28 -4.90 -11.97
C ASN A 478 22.89 -4.34 -10.68
N ASN A 479 24.07 -4.80 -10.30
CA ASN A 479 24.72 -4.42 -9.03
C ASN A 479 25.33 -3.01 -9.03
N GLY A 480 24.92 -2.14 -9.97
CA GLY A 480 25.36 -0.75 -10.01
C GLY A 480 26.85 -0.56 -10.24
N ALA A 481 27.35 0.60 -9.81
CA ALA A 481 28.72 1.03 -10.06
C ALA A 481 29.76 0.31 -9.18
N ASP A 482 29.38 -0.10 -7.95
CA ASP A 482 30.29 -0.79 -7.03
C ASP A 482 30.38 -2.31 -7.28
N GLY A 483 29.50 -2.86 -8.13
CA GLY A 483 29.43 -4.27 -8.50
C GLY A 483 29.05 -5.22 -7.37
N LYS A 484 28.58 -4.70 -6.23
CA LYS A 484 28.20 -5.50 -5.06
C LYS A 484 26.68 -5.60 -4.93
N PRO A 485 26.15 -6.79 -4.59
CA PRO A 485 24.72 -6.94 -4.38
C PRO A 485 24.26 -6.27 -3.08
N ASP A 486 23.00 -5.91 -3.02
CA ASP A 486 22.31 -5.36 -1.86
C ASP A 486 22.85 -4.01 -1.37
N THR A 487 23.32 -3.19 -2.32
CA THR A 487 23.78 -1.83 -2.08
C THR A 487 22.78 -0.78 -2.60
N LYS A 488 23.00 0.49 -2.27
CA LYS A 488 22.07 1.58 -2.63
C LYS A 488 22.09 1.92 -4.12
N ASP A 489 23.13 1.55 -4.83
CA ASP A 489 23.30 1.77 -6.26
C ASP A 489 22.83 0.60 -7.13
N ASP A 490 22.29 -0.48 -6.53
CA ASP A 490 21.62 -1.55 -7.26
C ASP A 490 20.51 -0.99 -8.15
N LEU A 491 20.55 -1.34 -9.44
CA LEU A 491 19.56 -0.92 -10.41
C LEU A 491 18.46 -1.97 -10.55
N ASN A 492 17.23 -1.58 -10.30
CA ASN A 492 16.06 -2.38 -10.57
C ASN A 492 15.74 -2.34 -12.08
N LEU A 493 15.89 -3.48 -12.76
CA LEU A 493 15.66 -3.62 -14.20
C LEU A 493 14.21 -4.00 -14.54
N GLY A 494 13.35 -4.12 -13.54
CA GLY A 494 11.97 -4.54 -13.71
C GLY A 494 11.75 -6.05 -13.64
N PRO A 495 10.50 -6.49 -13.83
CA PRO A 495 10.14 -7.90 -13.79
C PRO A 495 10.79 -8.69 -14.92
N ILE A 496 11.18 -9.94 -14.60
CA ILE A 496 11.76 -10.87 -15.55
C ILE A 496 11.00 -12.19 -15.53
N ASP A 497 10.84 -12.82 -16.70
CA ASP A 497 10.21 -14.11 -16.82
C ASP A 497 11.10 -15.22 -16.23
N VAL A 498 10.52 -16.08 -15.41
CA VAL A 498 11.22 -17.15 -14.69
C VAL A 498 10.40 -18.43 -14.69
N ALA A 499 11.06 -19.56 -14.48
CA ALA A 499 10.39 -20.78 -14.10
C ALA A 499 10.18 -20.79 -12.58
N TRP A 500 8.93 -20.99 -12.16
CA TRP A 500 8.54 -21.07 -10.75
C TRP A 500 8.50 -22.52 -10.26
N SER A 501 8.91 -22.75 -9.02
CA SER A 501 8.80 -24.06 -8.34
C SER A 501 8.69 -23.86 -6.83
N ILE A 502 8.33 -24.95 -6.14
CA ILE A 502 8.19 -24.98 -4.67
C ILE A 502 9.16 -26.01 -4.11
N GLU A 503 9.89 -25.65 -3.05
CA GLU A 503 10.80 -26.51 -2.30
C GLU A 503 10.44 -26.49 -0.82
N GLU A 504 10.77 -27.56 -0.08
CA GLU A 504 10.59 -27.60 1.37
C GLU A 504 11.37 -26.46 2.04
N TYR A 505 10.75 -25.78 3.00
CA TYR A 505 11.43 -24.77 3.81
C TYR A 505 12.46 -25.41 4.73
N THR A 506 12.00 -26.37 5.52
CA THR A 506 12.85 -27.18 6.39
C THR A 506 12.26 -28.58 6.46
N ALA A 507 12.91 -29.54 5.81
CA ALA A 507 12.48 -30.93 5.89
C ALA A 507 12.77 -31.49 7.29
N THR A 508 11.72 -31.63 8.10
CA THR A 508 11.78 -32.17 9.45
C THR A 508 10.71 -33.24 9.62
N PHE A 509 11.05 -34.39 10.19
CA PHE A 509 10.10 -35.47 10.45
C PHE A 509 9.33 -35.98 9.19
N ASP A 510 10.02 -36.10 8.06
CA ASP A 510 9.42 -36.49 6.76
C ASP A 510 8.37 -35.46 6.29
N ASP A 511 8.70 -34.18 6.39
CA ASP A 511 7.86 -33.08 5.94
C ASP A 511 7.52 -33.19 4.46
N ASP A 512 6.26 -32.93 4.11
CA ASP A 512 5.71 -33.12 2.77
C ASP A 512 4.93 -31.87 2.28
N ASP A 513 5.17 -30.72 2.90
CA ASP A 513 4.43 -29.49 2.67
C ASP A 513 4.38 -29.10 1.19
N LYS A 514 5.51 -29.14 0.47
CA LYS A 514 5.59 -28.80 -0.96
C LYS A 514 4.65 -29.57 -1.87
N GLN A 515 4.16 -30.74 -1.41
CA GLN A 515 3.26 -31.59 -2.19
C GLN A 515 1.79 -31.21 -1.98
N TYR A 516 1.47 -30.57 -0.84
CA TYR A 516 0.09 -30.43 -0.39
C TYR A 516 -0.35 -28.98 -0.08
N VAL A 517 0.57 -28.06 0.16
CA VAL A 517 0.18 -26.67 0.52
C VAL A 517 -0.51 -25.92 -0.61
N GLY A 518 -0.23 -26.24 -1.88
CA GLY A 518 -0.82 -25.57 -3.04
C GLY A 518 0.07 -25.63 -4.28
N THR A 519 -0.19 -24.75 -5.24
CA THR A 519 0.53 -24.66 -6.53
C THR A 519 0.87 -23.22 -6.86
N ILE A 520 1.95 -23.03 -7.64
CA ILE A 520 2.32 -21.73 -8.20
C ILE A 520 2.24 -21.78 -9.72
N ASP A 521 1.68 -20.73 -10.36
CA ASP A 521 1.56 -20.65 -11.81
C ASP A 521 2.77 -19.92 -12.46
N ASP A 522 2.78 -19.82 -13.80
CA ASP A 522 3.85 -19.18 -14.58
C ASP A 522 3.94 -17.66 -14.35
N HIS A 523 2.90 -17.05 -13.74
CA HIS A 523 2.86 -15.64 -13.38
C HIS A 523 3.25 -15.40 -11.91
N GLY A 524 3.62 -16.47 -11.17
CA GLY A 524 4.01 -16.37 -9.77
C GLY A 524 2.83 -16.25 -8.80
N LEU A 525 1.60 -16.55 -9.25
CA LEU A 525 0.44 -16.61 -8.35
C LEU A 525 0.40 -17.97 -7.66
N PHE A 526 0.58 -17.95 -6.34
CA PHE A 526 0.40 -19.13 -5.51
C PHE A 526 -1.08 -19.29 -5.15
N THR A 527 -1.64 -20.45 -5.46
CA THR A 527 -2.99 -20.87 -5.11
C THR A 527 -2.92 -21.91 -4.00
N PRO A 528 -3.37 -21.59 -2.76
CA PRO A 528 -3.36 -22.55 -1.66
C PRO A 528 -4.37 -23.69 -1.92
N ASN A 529 -4.13 -24.82 -1.30
CA ASN A 529 -5.01 -25.98 -1.40
C ASN A 529 -6.30 -25.77 -0.60
N VAL A 530 -7.17 -26.78 -0.61
CA VAL A 530 -8.46 -26.79 0.09
C VAL A 530 -8.24 -26.98 1.59
N ASP A 531 -9.03 -26.27 2.40
CA ASP A 531 -9.14 -26.43 3.84
C ASP A 531 -9.65 -27.83 4.22
N GLY A 532 -9.18 -28.36 5.34
CA GLY A 532 -9.63 -29.62 5.95
C GLY A 532 -8.61 -30.76 5.85
N PRO A 533 -8.83 -31.82 6.65
CA PRO A 533 -7.91 -32.96 6.76
C PRO A 533 -7.61 -33.60 5.42
N ASN A 534 -6.33 -33.85 5.15
CA ASN A 534 -5.89 -34.52 3.94
C ASN A 534 -5.52 -36.02 4.25
N PRO A 535 -6.32 -36.99 3.78
CA PRO A 535 -6.05 -38.43 4.03
C PRO A 535 -4.71 -38.91 3.43
N LYS A 536 -4.12 -38.15 2.49
CA LYS A 536 -2.85 -38.49 1.86
C LYS A 536 -1.64 -38.05 2.68
N ARG A 537 -1.85 -37.14 3.62
CA ARG A 537 -0.78 -36.64 4.51
C ARG A 537 -0.65 -37.51 5.75
N LYS A 538 0.56 -37.55 6.31
CA LYS A 538 0.85 -38.18 7.60
C LYS A 538 -0.07 -37.56 8.68
N ASN A 539 -0.67 -38.42 9.48
CA ASN A 539 -1.63 -38.08 10.53
C ASN A 539 -2.89 -37.32 10.03
N HIS A 540 -3.19 -37.41 8.74
CA HIS A 540 -4.31 -36.70 8.11
C HIS A 540 -4.24 -35.18 8.36
N ALA A 541 -3.02 -34.61 8.40
CA ALA A 541 -2.82 -33.14 8.57
C ALA A 541 -3.55 -32.38 7.47
N ASP A 542 -3.96 -31.15 7.81
CA ASP A 542 -4.47 -30.19 6.84
C ASP A 542 -3.38 -29.74 5.85
N ASN A 543 -3.75 -29.04 4.78
CA ASN A 543 -2.86 -28.61 3.71
C ASN A 543 -2.09 -27.30 4.05
N TYR A 544 -1.81 -27.04 5.32
CA TYR A 544 -0.95 -25.93 5.75
C TYR A 544 0.52 -26.40 5.90
N GLY A 545 1.43 -25.43 5.95
CA GLY A 545 2.87 -25.65 6.09
C GLY A 545 3.66 -24.44 5.63
N ASP A 546 4.97 -24.56 5.52
CA ASP A 546 5.81 -23.52 4.96
C ASP A 546 6.79 -24.03 3.90
N VAL A 547 7.03 -23.22 2.89
CA VAL A 547 7.81 -23.60 1.72
C VAL A 547 8.67 -22.45 1.20
N TRP A 548 9.72 -22.79 0.46
CA TRP A 548 10.39 -21.86 -0.43
C TRP A 548 9.68 -21.80 -1.79
N VAL A 549 9.31 -20.62 -2.21
CA VAL A 549 8.96 -20.33 -3.61
C VAL A 549 10.24 -19.93 -4.33
N ILE A 550 10.56 -20.66 -5.41
CA ILE A 550 11.81 -20.55 -6.15
C ILE A 550 11.55 -19.95 -7.53
N ALA A 551 12.29 -18.91 -7.86
CA ALA A 551 12.39 -18.33 -9.21
C ALA A 551 13.70 -18.77 -9.86
N THR A 552 13.65 -19.33 -11.07
CA THR A 552 14.83 -19.74 -11.86
C THR A 552 14.78 -19.07 -13.23
N CYS A 553 15.81 -18.28 -13.55
CA CYS A 553 15.98 -17.61 -14.84
C CYS A 553 17.23 -18.14 -15.53
N LYS A 554 17.12 -18.49 -16.82
CA LYS A 554 18.27 -18.81 -17.67
C LYS A 554 18.50 -17.65 -18.62
N LEU A 555 19.63 -16.97 -18.46
CA LEU A 555 20.04 -15.85 -19.30
C LEU A 555 20.51 -16.31 -20.67
N PRO A 556 20.53 -15.42 -21.69
CA PRO A 556 21.00 -15.75 -23.06
C PRO A 556 22.43 -16.25 -23.12
N ASP A 557 23.32 -15.81 -22.24
CA ASP A 557 24.71 -16.26 -22.10
C ASP A 557 24.85 -17.66 -21.48
N GLY A 558 23.75 -18.29 -21.07
CA GLY A 558 23.68 -19.60 -20.43
C GLY A 558 23.80 -19.57 -18.91
N LYS A 559 24.04 -18.42 -18.28
CA LYS A 559 24.06 -18.26 -16.82
C LYS A 559 22.66 -18.54 -16.26
N VAL A 560 22.61 -19.30 -15.16
CA VAL A 560 21.38 -19.57 -14.43
C VAL A 560 21.37 -18.77 -13.15
N LEU A 561 20.33 -17.94 -12.98
CA LEU A 561 20.09 -17.19 -11.77
C LEU A 561 18.93 -17.85 -10.99
N ARG A 562 19.08 -17.94 -9.68
CA ARG A 562 18.03 -18.44 -8.77
C ARG A 562 17.82 -17.45 -7.63
N ALA A 563 16.56 -17.27 -7.25
CA ALA A 563 16.17 -16.55 -6.06
C ALA A 563 15.00 -17.26 -5.38
N ARG A 564 14.77 -16.96 -4.13
CA ARG A 564 13.69 -17.58 -3.34
C ARG A 564 12.96 -16.57 -2.46
N GLY A 565 11.69 -16.83 -2.20
CA GLY A 565 10.88 -16.19 -1.17
C GLY A 565 10.30 -17.23 -0.23
N HIS A 566 10.15 -16.90 1.04
CA HIS A 566 9.48 -17.76 2.01
C HIS A 566 7.97 -17.60 1.89
N LEU A 567 7.21 -18.69 1.92
CA LEU A 567 5.76 -18.69 1.92
C LEU A 567 5.25 -19.54 3.09
N LEU A 568 4.52 -18.88 3.98
CA LEU A 568 3.73 -19.56 5.01
C LEU A 568 2.31 -19.79 4.50
N VAL A 569 1.88 -21.04 4.45
CA VAL A 569 0.49 -21.42 4.17
C VAL A 569 -0.16 -21.85 5.49
N THR A 570 -1.24 -21.20 5.89
CA THR A 570 -1.85 -21.38 7.21
C THR A 570 -3.36 -21.61 7.11
N VAL A 571 -4.00 -21.76 8.25
CA VAL A 571 -5.44 -21.98 8.37
C VAL A 571 -6.25 -20.78 7.88
N PRO A 572 -7.55 -20.94 7.56
CA PRO A 572 -8.41 -19.84 7.15
C PRO A 572 -8.44 -18.71 8.18
N LEU A 573 -8.64 -17.49 7.71
CA LEU A 573 -8.91 -16.35 8.59
C LEU A 573 -10.39 -16.36 8.99
N TYR A 574 -10.67 -16.64 10.26
CA TYR A 574 -12.03 -16.74 10.79
C TYR A 574 -12.66 -15.36 11.10
N ILE A 575 -11.86 -14.29 11.17
CA ILE A 575 -12.30 -12.92 11.41
C ILE A 575 -11.99 -12.11 10.17
N ARG A 576 -13.04 -11.59 9.49
CA ARG A 576 -12.93 -10.81 8.26
C ARG A 576 -13.28 -9.35 8.50
N PHE A 577 -12.71 -8.49 7.67
CA PHE A 577 -12.97 -7.06 7.63
C PHE A 577 -13.40 -6.67 6.22
N ASP A 578 -14.67 -6.34 6.09
CA ASP A 578 -15.21 -5.96 4.79
C ASP A 578 -14.87 -4.50 4.47
N GLN A 579 -14.62 -4.22 3.21
CA GLN A 579 -14.56 -2.86 2.69
C GLN A 579 -15.98 -2.30 2.53
N PRO A 580 -16.21 -0.98 2.69
CA PRO A 580 -17.50 -0.39 2.40
C PRO A 580 -17.94 -0.73 0.98
N GLU A 581 -19.10 -1.34 0.86
CA GLU A 581 -19.60 -1.73 -0.45
C GLU A 581 -20.33 -0.56 -1.12
N VAL A 582 -19.93 -0.27 -2.36
CA VAL A 582 -20.70 0.57 -3.25
C VAL A 582 -21.74 -0.32 -3.91
N ALA A 583 -23.01 0.00 -3.72
CA ALA A 583 -24.09 -0.74 -4.36
C ALA A 583 -23.88 -0.76 -5.89
N PRO A 584 -24.11 -1.90 -6.55
CA PRO A 584 -23.94 -2.04 -8.00
C PRO A 584 -24.85 -1.11 -8.81
#